data_1c77fab841da6542880abe70df4da6c1
#
_entry.id   1c77fab841da6542880abe70df4da6c1
#
_cell.length_a   1.000
_cell.length_b   1.000
_cell.length_c   1.000
_cell.angle_alpha   90.00
_cell.angle_beta   90.00
_cell.angle_gamma   90.00
#
_symmetry.space_group_name_H-M   'P 1'
#
loop_
_entity.id
_entity.type
_entity.pdbx_description
1 polymer ?
#
loop_
_entity_poly.entity_id
_entity_poly.type
_entity_poly.pdbx_seq_one_letter_code
_entity_poly.pdbx_strand_id
1 'polypeptide(L)'
;MVTIYKKILLKVLYIFFLTLSLIIFFFSTAKVEGKAFDIDNVEISMPFKMDFDKNEVINEGFKTAFSELISLITNTSDQKKISKTGLNEIKGMVESFSIKEEKFVNEIYFMKLGVSFNKKKVFNYMQKKNIFPSIPITKKILFIPVLIDEDKKELLLFSNNKFFDEWIVYQKKFHLIEYILPAEDLEHLDLLRAKFNNIEQYDFKEITNKYNLKDSIIALIFKRNKEVRICLEFQLWIILF
;
A
#
# COMPACT_ATOMS: atom_id res chain seq x y z
N MET A 1 6.25 57.46 -17.10
CA MET A 1 7.19 56.38 -17.41
C MET A 1 7.16 55.26 -16.37
N VAL A 2 7.24 55.54 -15.08
CA VAL A 2 7.24 54.53 -13.96
C VAL A 2 6.02 53.60 -13.95
N THR A 3 4.84 54.11 -14.26
CA THR A 3 3.58 53.34 -14.25
C THR A 3 3.50 52.25 -15.35
N ILE A 4 4.14 52.49 -16.48
CA ILE A 4 4.18 51.53 -17.59
C ILE A 4 5.13 50.37 -17.25
N TYR A 5 6.30 50.64 -16.69
CA TYR A 5 7.24 49.61 -16.23
C TYR A 5 6.64 48.70 -15.15
N LYS A 6 5.87 49.28 -14.22
CA LYS A 6 5.20 48.50 -13.16
C LYS A 6 4.14 47.53 -13.72
N LYS A 7 3.39 47.94 -14.74
CA LYS A 7 2.41 47.08 -15.43
C LYS A 7 3.07 45.96 -16.24
N ILE A 8 4.20 46.24 -16.89
CA ILE A 8 4.95 45.24 -17.65
C ILE A 8 5.56 44.21 -16.69
N LEU A 9 6.19 44.68 -15.59
CA LEU A 9 6.76 43.79 -14.56
C LEU A 9 5.72 42.89 -13.94
N LEU A 10 4.52 43.35 -13.63
CA LEU A 10 3.42 42.55 -13.10
C LEU A 10 2.94 41.46 -14.08
N LYS A 11 2.89 41.79 -15.38
CA LYS A 11 2.52 40.80 -16.41
C LYS A 11 3.58 39.70 -16.56
N VAL A 12 4.86 40.07 -16.53
CA VAL A 12 5.97 39.09 -16.59
C VAL A 12 5.96 38.20 -15.35
N LEU A 13 5.74 38.75 -14.16
CA LEU A 13 5.62 38.00 -12.93
C LEU A 13 4.44 37.03 -12.97
N TYR A 14 3.29 37.44 -13.47
CA TYR A 14 2.10 36.61 -13.62
C TYR A 14 2.35 35.43 -14.59
N ILE A 15 2.98 35.67 -15.73
CA ILE A 15 3.33 34.64 -16.70
C ILE A 15 4.33 33.66 -16.09
N PHE A 16 5.32 34.13 -15.33
CA PHE A 16 6.29 33.29 -14.63
C PHE A 16 5.64 32.38 -13.61
N PHE A 17 4.71 32.89 -12.77
CA PHE A 17 3.98 32.07 -11.81
C PHE A 17 3.04 31.05 -12.49
N LEU A 18 2.45 31.44 -13.63
CA LEU A 18 1.57 30.52 -14.38
C LEU A 18 2.35 29.37 -15.03
N THR A 19 3.54 29.66 -15.57
CA THR A 19 4.43 28.62 -16.13
C THR A 19 5.00 27.73 -15.03
N LEU A 20 5.39 28.28 -13.88
CA LEU A 20 5.87 27.52 -12.73
C LEU A 20 4.79 26.58 -12.18
N SER A 21 3.55 27.05 -12.07
CA SER A 21 2.39 26.25 -11.66
C SER A 21 2.12 25.10 -12.63
N LEU A 22 2.22 25.34 -13.93
CA LEU A 22 2.05 24.31 -14.96
C LEU A 22 3.13 23.23 -14.87
N ILE A 23 4.39 23.62 -14.65
CA ILE A 23 5.51 22.69 -14.48
C ILE A 23 5.29 21.80 -13.25
N ILE A 24 4.89 22.38 -12.10
CA ILE A 24 4.62 21.61 -10.87
C ILE A 24 3.47 20.59 -11.08
N PHE A 25 2.44 20.95 -11.86
CA PHE A 25 1.31 20.07 -12.15
C PHE A 25 1.74 18.84 -12.97
N PHE A 26 2.63 19.01 -13.96
CA PHE A 26 3.15 17.90 -14.78
C PHE A 26 4.07 16.93 -14.00
N PHE A 27 4.78 17.41 -12.98
CA PHE A 27 5.64 16.55 -12.15
C PHE A 27 4.89 15.71 -11.11
N SER A 28 3.63 16.05 -10.81
CA SER A 28 2.87 15.37 -9.74
C SER A 28 2.26 14.01 -10.15
N THR A 29 2.14 13.72 -11.45
CA THR A 29 1.40 12.52 -11.92
C THR A 29 2.28 11.28 -12.19
N ALA A 30 3.60 11.42 -12.20
CA ALA A 30 4.51 10.36 -12.64
C ALA A 30 4.92 9.33 -11.55
N LYS A 31 4.56 9.54 -10.28
CA LYS A 31 5.13 8.78 -9.14
C LYS A 31 4.49 7.41 -8.85
N VAL A 32 3.25 7.17 -9.25
CA VAL A 32 2.54 5.94 -8.85
C VAL A 32 2.91 4.75 -9.75
N GLU A 33 3.09 5.00 -11.02
CA GLU A 33 3.36 3.94 -12.01
C GLU A 33 4.75 3.30 -11.84
N GLY A 34 5.75 4.09 -11.42
CA GLY A 34 7.10 3.60 -11.12
C GLY A 34 7.13 2.65 -9.92
N LYS A 35 6.41 2.97 -8.85
CA LYS A 35 6.42 2.19 -7.61
C LYS A 35 5.86 0.76 -7.74
N ALA A 36 4.97 0.51 -8.70
CA ALA A 36 4.42 -0.82 -8.90
C ALA A 36 5.43 -1.83 -9.45
N PHE A 37 6.52 -1.36 -10.08
CA PHE A 37 7.59 -2.19 -10.63
C PHE A 37 8.80 -2.29 -9.70
N ASP A 38 8.77 -1.61 -8.55
CA ASP A 38 9.75 -1.66 -7.48
C ASP A 38 9.14 -2.46 -6.32
N ILE A 39 9.52 -3.72 -6.22
CA ILE A 39 9.06 -4.61 -5.15
C ILE A 39 10.06 -4.53 -4.01
N ASP A 40 9.64 -3.89 -2.94
CA ASP A 40 10.46 -3.68 -1.75
C ASP A 40 10.17 -4.71 -0.65
N ASN A 41 11.19 -4.95 0.19
CA ASN A 41 11.06 -5.78 1.39
C ASN A 41 10.65 -7.25 1.12
N VAL A 42 11.16 -7.82 0.03
CA VAL A 42 11.01 -9.26 -0.24
C VAL A 42 11.85 -10.03 0.77
N GLU A 43 11.19 -10.77 1.64
CA GLU A 43 11.84 -11.52 2.72
C GLU A 43 11.99 -12.98 2.32
N ILE A 44 13.22 -13.47 2.33
CA ILE A 44 13.57 -14.87 2.04
C ILE A 44 14.31 -15.44 3.23
N SER A 45 13.98 -16.67 3.58
CA SER A 45 14.71 -17.45 4.58
C SER A 45 15.05 -18.82 4.03
N MET A 46 16.30 -19.25 4.23
CA MET A 46 16.77 -20.58 3.82
C MET A 46 17.65 -21.20 4.90
N PRO A 47 17.60 -22.53 5.09
CA PRO A 47 18.54 -23.21 5.99
C PRO A 47 19.99 -23.01 5.53
N PHE A 48 20.86 -22.68 6.47
CA PHE A 48 22.29 -22.54 6.22
C PHE A 48 22.97 -23.91 6.37
N LYS A 49 23.27 -24.54 5.23
CA LYS A 49 23.93 -25.84 5.15
C LYS A 49 25.33 -25.71 4.57
N MET A 50 26.12 -26.82 4.56
CA MET A 50 27.48 -26.85 4.00
C MET A 50 27.55 -26.44 2.52
N ASP A 51 26.48 -26.67 1.76
CA ASP A 51 26.32 -26.35 0.34
C ASP A 51 25.53 -25.05 0.10
N PHE A 52 25.44 -24.18 1.10
CA PHE A 52 24.69 -22.92 1.00
C PHE A 52 25.26 -22.03 -0.09
N ASP A 53 24.41 -21.65 -1.04
CA ASP A 53 24.71 -20.65 -2.08
C ASP A 53 23.79 -19.42 -1.91
N LYS A 54 24.41 -18.28 -1.63
CA LYS A 54 23.74 -17.00 -1.54
C LYS A 54 22.98 -16.63 -2.83
N ASN A 55 23.47 -17.10 -3.99
CA ASN A 55 22.78 -16.85 -5.26
C ASN A 55 21.43 -17.58 -5.34
N GLU A 56 21.27 -18.72 -4.69
CA GLU A 56 19.98 -19.41 -4.61
C GLU A 56 18.96 -18.58 -3.84
N VAL A 57 19.37 -17.94 -2.73
CA VAL A 57 18.52 -17.04 -1.95
C VAL A 57 18.09 -15.83 -2.80
N ILE A 58 19.03 -15.22 -3.52
CA ILE A 58 18.74 -14.09 -4.43
C ILE A 58 17.78 -14.54 -5.55
N ASN A 59 18.01 -15.72 -6.11
CA ASN A 59 17.16 -16.29 -7.16
C ASN A 59 15.72 -16.52 -6.68
N GLU A 60 15.57 -17.02 -5.45
CA GLU A 60 14.25 -17.19 -4.84
C GLU A 60 13.60 -15.82 -4.57
N GLY A 61 14.38 -14.85 -4.14
CA GLY A 61 13.95 -13.46 -4.01
C GLY A 61 13.41 -12.87 -5.32
N PHE A 62 14.05 -13.13 -6.46
CA PHE A 62 13.55 -12.70 -7.76
C PHE A 62 12.23 -13.36 -8.13
N LYS A 63 12.05 -14.65 -7.84
CA LYS A 63 10.78 -15.36 -8.10
C LYS A 63 9.66 -14.81 -7.23
N THR A 64 9.94 -14.59 -5.95
CA THR A 64 8.96 -14.01 -5.00
C THR A 64 8.58 -12.60 -5.41
N ALA A 65 9.56 -11.73 -5.70
CA ALA A 65 9.32 -10.37 -6.19
C ALA A 65 8.51 -10.36 -7.49
N PHE A 66 8.82 -11.26 -8.42
CA PHE A 66 8.06 -11.37 -9.68
C PHE A 66 6.63 -11.80 -9.44
N SER A 67 6.39 -12.76 -8.53
CA SER A 67 5.04 -13.19 -8.14
C SER A 67 4.24 -12.03 -7.53
N GLU A 68 4.86 -11.24 -6.65
CA GLU A 68 4.25 -10.05 -6.07
C GLU A 68 3.92 -9.01 -7.17
N LEU A 69 4.86 -8.71 -8.07
CA LEU A 69 4.62 -7.81 -9.20
C LEU A 69 3.40 -8.25 -10.03
N ILE A 70 3.37 -9.55 -10.40
CA ILE A 70 2.28 -10.10 -11.22
C ILE A 70 0.94 -9.98 -10.51
N SER A 71 0.91 -10.17 -9.19
CA SER A 71 -0.32 -10.01 -8.40
C SER A 71 -0.87 -8.57 -8.42
N LEU A 72 0.02 -7.58 -8.58
CA LEU A 72 -0.34 -6.17 -8.63
C LEU A 72 -0.88 -5.73 -10.01
N ILE A 73 -0.40 -6.36 -11.10
CA ILE A 73 -0.66 -5.87 -12.45
C ILE A 73 -1.51 -6.82 -13.31
N THR A 74 -1.95 -7.97 -12.77
CA THR A 74 -2.80 -8.93 -13.48
C THR A 74 -3.98 -9.40 -12.67
N ASN A 75 -5.02 -9.88 -13.35
CA ASN A 75 -6.13 -10.57 -12.71
C ASN A 75 -5.73 -12.02 -12.31
N THR A 76 -6.49 -12.63 -11.42
CA THR A 76 -6.21 -13.95 -10.85
C THR A 76 -6.16 -15.06 -11.92
N SER A 77 -6.95 -14.96 -13.00
CA SER A 77 -6.98 -15.97 -14.08
C SER A 77 -5.67 -15.98 -14.87
N ASP A 78 -5.10 -14.80 -15.08
CA ASP A 78 -3.86 -14.64 -15.84
C ASP A 78 -2.61 -14.92 -15.00
N GLN A 79 -2.68 -14.71 -13.68
CA GLN A 79 -1.59 -15.10 -12.77
C GLN A 79 -1.20 -16.57 -12.92
N LYS A 80 -2.19 -17.47 -13.08
CA LYS A 80 -1.95 -18.91 -13.30
C LYS A 80 -1.15 -19.21 -14.57
N LYS A 81 -1.31 -18.40 -15.62
CA LYS A 81 -0.57 -18.57 -16.88
C LYS A 81 0.91 -18.21 -16.75
N ILE A 82 1.21 -17.27 -15.83
CA ILE A 82 2.56 -16.72 -15.61
C ILE A 82 3.28 -17.43 -14.46
N SER A 83 2.58 -18.12 -13.57
CA SER A 83 3.18 -18.77 -12.38
C SER A 83 4.33 -19.74 -12.69
N LYS A 84 4.43 -20.24 -13.92
CA LYS A 84 5.49 -21.16 -14.39
C LYS A 84 6.61 -20.44 -15.15
N THR A 85 6.75 -19.10 -15.01
CA THR A 85 7.84 -18.34 -15.65
C THR A 85 9.20 -18.83 -15.15
N GLY A 86 10.10 -19.14 -16.08
CA GLY A 86 11.43 -19.61 -15.75
C GLY A 86 12.31 -18.52 -15.12
N LEU A 87 13.24 -18.92 -14.24
CA LEU A 87 14.13 -17.99 -13.56
C LEU A 87 14.92 -17.10 -14.53
N ASN A 88 15.39 -17.64 -15.66
CA ASN A 88 16.16 -16.87 -16.63
C ASN A 88 15.31 -15.77 -17.30
N GLU A 89 14.01 -16.04 -17.55
CA GLU A 89 13.08 -15.06 -18.06
C GLU A 89 12.86 -13.95 -17.03
N ILE A 90 12.68 -14.33 -15.74
CA ILE A 90 12.53 -13.37 -14.62
C ILE A 90 13.77 -12.49 -14.50
N LYS A 91 14.97 -13.07 -14.47
CA LYS A 91 16.23 -12.32 -14.44
C LYS A 91 16.36 -11.36 -15.62
N GLY A 92 15.93 -11.77 -16.80
CA GLY A 92 15.92 -10.91 -17.99
C GLY A 92 15.06 -9.66 -17.85
N MET A 93 14.03 -9.69 -16.97
CA MET A 93 13.13 -8.57 -16.69
C MET A 93 13.59 -7.71 -15.52
N VAL A 94 14.47 -8.20 -14.65
CA VAL A 94 15.06 -7.41 -13.56
C VAL A 94 15.92 -6.31 -14.15
N GLU A 95 15.77 -5.10 -13.65
CA GLU A 95 16.57 -3.92 -13.99
C GLU A 95 17.71 -3.73 -12.97
N SER A 96 17.35 -3.79 -11.69
CA SER A 96 18.29 -3.71 -10.58
C SER A 96 17.71 -4.41 -9.34
N PHE A 97 18.60 -4.71 -8.39
CA PHE A 97 18.18 -5.19 -7.08
C PHE A 97 19.14 -4.67 -6.00
N SER A 98 18.68 -4.67 -4.76
CA SER A 98 19.46 -4.30 -3.59
C SER A 98 19.18 -5.25 -2.43
N ILE A 99 20.24 -5.63 -1.72
CA ILE A 99 20.11 -6.36 -0.46
C ILE A 99 19.99 -5.30 0.64
N LYS A 100 18.85 -5.26 1.32
CA LYS A 100 18.56 -4.27 2.37
C LYS A 100 18.96 -4.77 3.75
N GLU A 101 18.84 -6.07 3.97
CA GLU A 101 19.15 -6.68 5.25
C GLU A 101 19.60 -8.13 5.05
N GLU A 102 20.57 -8.55 5.83
CA GLU A 102 21.04 -9.93 5.92
C GLU A 102 21.17 -10.30 7.40
N LYS A 103 20.68 -11.47 7.78
CA LYS A 103 20.79 -12.00 9.14
C LYS A 103 21.04 -13.49 9.10
N PHE A 104 21.83 -13.96 10.04
CA PHE A 104 22.04 -15.38 10.32
C PHE A 104 21.64 -15.67 11.75
N VAL A 105 20.60 -16.47 11.95
CA VAL A 105 20.05 -16.79 13.26
C VAL A 105 19.59 -18.25 13.28
N ASN A 106 20.06 -19.02 14.26
CA ASN A 106 19.66 -20.42 14.49
C ASN A 106 19.74 -21.30 13.21
N GLU A 107 20.88 -21.26 12.52
CA GLU A 107 21.13 -22.01 11.29
C GLU A 107 20.19 -21.67 10.11
N ILE A 108 19.52 -20.54 10.18
CA ILE A 108 18.71 -20.00 9.10
C ILE A 108 19.32 -18.67 8.64
N TYR A 109 19.51 -18.58 7.34
CA TYR A 109 19.92 -17.34 6.68
C TYR A 109 18.68 -16.58 6.21
N PHE A 110 18.59 -15.33 6.63
CA PHE A 110 17.50 -14.40 6.28
C PHE A 110 18.06 -13.30 5.39
N MET A 111 17.35 -12.99 4.33
CA MET A 111 17.67 -11.89 3.44
C MET A 111 16.43 -11.07 3.14
N LYS A 112 16.58 -9.74 3.12
CA LYS A 112 15.57 -8.81 2.65
C LYS A 112 16.07 -8.09 1.41
N LEU A 113 15.33 -8.24 0.30
CA LEU A 113 15.65 -7.69 -1.02
C LEU A 113 14.69 -6.57 -1.41
N GLY A 114 15.21 -5.60 -2.18
CA GLY A 114 14.41 -4.76 -3.06
C GLY A 114 14.74 -5.13 -4.51
N VAL A 115 13.73 -5.29 -5.35
CA VAL A 115 13.89 -5.69 -6.77
C VAL A 115 13.11 -4.73 -7.65
N SER A 116 13.80 -4.08 -8.58
CA SER A 116 13.21 -3.22 -9.60
C SER A 116 13.12 -3.97 -10.93
N PHE A 117 11.93 -3.98 -11.51
CA PHE A 117 11.68 -4.61 -12.81
C PHE A 117 11.57 -3.58 -13.93
N ASN A 118 12.14 -3.90 -15.08
CA ASN A 118 11.99 -3.09 -16.28
C ASN A 118 10.57 -3.23 -16.86
N LYS A 119 9.74 -2.20 -16.70
CA LYS A 119 8.35 -2.15 -17.14
C LYS A 119 8.15 -2.62 -18.56
N LYS A 120 8.97 -2.13 -19.51
CA LYS A 120 8.87 -2.47 -20.93
C LYS A 120 9.12 -3.95 -21.18
N LYS A 121 10.12 -4.54 -20.52
CA LYS A 121 10.44 -5.97 -20.63
C LYS A 121 9.32 -6.83 -20.05
N VAL A 122 8.76 -6.45 -18.90
CA VAL A 122 7.63 -7.14 -18.27
C VAL A 122 6.41 -7.11 -19.20
N PHE A 123 6.04 -5.94 -19.71
CA PHE A 123 4.89 -5.81 -20.62
C PHE A 123 5.08 -6.61 -21.91
N ASN A 124 6.27 -6.56 -22.52
CA ASN A 124 6.58 -7.36 -23.71
C ASN A 124 6.47 -8.87 -23.43
N TYR A 125 6.92 -9.32 -22.24
CA TYR A 125 6.78 -10.70 -21.81
C TYR A 125 5.32 -11.11 -21.69
N MET A 126 4.51 -10.30 -21.01
CA MET A 126 3.09 -10.55 -20.82
C MET A 126 2.32 -10.59 -22.15
N GLN A 127 2.62 -9.65 -23.05
CA GLN A 127 2.03 -9.60 -24.39
C GLN A 127 2.32 -10.88 -25.19
N LYS A 128 3.53 -11.43 -25.11
CA LYS A 128 3.89 -12.73 -25.73
C LYS A 128 3.07 -13.90 -25.15
N LYS A 129 2.55 -13.78 -23.94
CA LYS A 129 1.68 -14.77 -23.29
C LYS A 129 0.20 -14.47 -23.50
N ASN A 130 -0.15 -13.48 -24.34
CA ASN A 130 -1.51 -12.98 -24.54
C ASN A 130 -2.18 -12.51 -23.24
N ILE A 131 -1.42 -11.81 -22.40
CA ILE A 131 -1.88 -11.23 -21.14
C ILE A 131 -1.75 -9.71 -21.24
N PHE A 132 -2.83 -9.01 -20.92
CA PHE A 132 -2.87 -7.57 -20.91
C PHE A 132 -2.80 -7.09 -19.45
N PRO A 133 -1.67 -6.49 -19.04
CA PRO A 133 -1.54 -5.98 -17.69
C PRO A 133 -2.48 -4.80 -17.47
N SER A 134 -3.08 -4.73 -16.30
CA SER A 134 -3.78 -3.54 -15.84
C SER A 134 -2.77 -2.57 -15.22
N ILE A 135 -2.94 -1.28 -15.47
CA ILE A 135 -2.16 -0.26 -14.76
C ILE A 135 -2.68 -0.21 -13.32
N PRO A 136 -1.81 -0.39 -12.31
CA PRO A 136 -2.26 -0.31 -10.93
C PRO A 136 -2.81 1.08 -10.62
N ILE A 137 -4.05 1.15 -10.19
CA ILE A 137 -4.66 2.38 -9.70
C ILE A 137 -4.65 2.31 -8.18
N THR A 138 -3.95 3.23 -7.54
CA THR A 138 -3.98 3.34 -6.08
C THR A 138 -5.34 3.90 -5.65
N LYS A 139 -6.02 3.18 -4.77
CA LYS A 139 -7.28 3.60 -4.18
C LYS A 139 -7.05 3.99 -2.73
N LYS A 140 -7.51 5.18 -2.33
CA LYS A 140 -7.49 5.62 -0.94
C LYS A 140 -8.75 5.15 -0.24
N ILE A 141 -8.60 4.48 0.89
CA ILE A 141 -9.70 3.97 1.71
C ILE A 141 -9.48 4.43 3.15
N LEU A 142 -10.49 5.00 3.77
CA LEU A 142 -10.46 5.26 5.20
C LEU A 142 -10.59 3.93 5.95
N PHE A 143 -9.66 3.63 6.84
CA PHE A 143 -9.67 2.42 7.66
C PHE A 143 -9.78 2.79 9.13
N ILE A 144 -10.86 2.38 9.78
CA ILE A 144 -11.16 2.69 11.18
C ILE A 144 -11.14 1.40 11.99
N PRO A 145 -10.01 1.03 12.62
CA PRO A 145 -9.96 -0.08 13.55
C PRO A 145 -10.48 0.37 14.92
N VAL A 146 -11.49 -0.30 15.43
CA VAL A 146 -12.08 -0.08 16.75
C VAL A 146 -11.89 -1.34 17.58
N LEU A 147 -11.13 -1.26 18.67
CA LEU A 147 -10.96 -2.37 19.59
C LEU A 147 -11.93 -2.24 20.76
N ILE A 148 -12.78 -3.23 20.95
CA ILE A 148 -13.76 -3.34 22.02
C ILE A 148 -13.30 -4.42 23.01
N ASP A 149 -12.77 -4.03 24.15
CA ASP A 149 -12.43 -4.95 25.23
C ASP A 149 -13.67 -5.19 26.10
N GLU A 150 -14.36 -6.31 25.84
CA GLU A 150 -15.62 -6.66 26.53
C GLU A 150 -15.39 -6.97 28.03
N ASP A 151 -14.20 -7.49 28.37
CA ASP A 151 -13.87 -7.83 29.75
C ASP A 151 -13.70 -6.57 30.61
N LYS A 152 -13.06 -5.54 30.03
CA LYS A 152 -12.84 -4.27 30.71
C LYS A 152 -13.95 -3.26 30.48
N LYS A 153 -14.87 -3.53 29.56
CA LYS A 153 -15.89 -2.60 29.06
C LYS A 153 -15.28 -1.30 28.52
N GLU A 154 -14.19 -1.44 27.78
CA GLU A 154 -13.44 -0.32 27.21
C GLU A 154 -13.50 -0.35 25.68
N LEU A 155 -13.62 0.83 25.08
CA LEU A 155 -13.46 1.05 23.65
C LEU A 155 -12.17 1.81 23.42
N LEU A 156 -11.28 1.24 22.59
CA LEU A 156 -9.96 1.75 22.32
C LEU A 156 -9.85 2.12 20.83
N LEU A 157 -9.45 3.36 20.59
CA LEU A 157 -9.13 3.92 19.28
C LEU A 157 -7.72 4.46 19.29
N PHE A 158 -7.19 4.74 18.10
CA PHE A 158 -5.92 5.45 17.90
C PHE A 158 -4.76 4.74 18.63
N SER A 159 -3.84 5.51 19.19
CA SER A 159 -2.63 5.02 19.88
C SER A 159 -2.88 4.05 21.04
N ASN A 160 -4.08 4.00 21.61
CA ASN A 160 -4.46 3.01 22.62
C ASN A 160 -4.90 1.66 22.04
N ASN A 161 -5.00 1.58 20.71
CA ASN A 161 -5.42 0.39 19.98
C ASN A 161 -4.21 -0.25 19.28
N LYS A 162 -3.79 -1.44 19.74
CA LYS A 162 -2.65 -2.16 19.16
C LYS A 162 -2.79 -2.42 17.65
N PHE A 163 -4.01 -2.66 17.17
CA PHE A 163 -4.25 -2.87 15.74
C PHE A 163 -4.03 -1.59 14.93
N PHE A 164 -4.25 -0.43 15.51
CA PHE A 164 -3.95 0.86 14.89
C PHE A 164 -2.44 1.05 14.71
N ASP A 165 -1.65 0.77 15.75
CA ASP A 165 -0.20 0.93 15.72
C ASP A 165 0.46 -0.06 14.74
N GLU A 166 0.05 -1.33 14.77
CA GLU A 166 0.54 -2.37 13.84
C GLU A 166 0.19 -2.02 12.40
N TRP A 167 -0.98 -1.42 12.16
CA TRP A 167 -1.39 -0.99 10.83
C TRP A 167 -0.52 0.14 10.28
N ILE A 168 -0.06 1.07 11.13
CA ILE A 168 0.91 2.12 10.75
C ILE A 168 2.21 1.48 10.23
N VAL A 169 2.66 0.41 10.87
CA VAL A 169 3.86 -0.32 10.43
C VAL A 169 3.62 -1.03 9.09
N TYR A 170 2.46 -1.66 8.94
CA TYR A 170 2.06 -2.36 7.72
C TYR A 170 1.96 -1.44 6.50
N GLN A 171 1.47 -0.22 6.66
CA GLN A 171 1.34 0.78 5.59
C GLN A 171 2.68 1.18 4.93
N LYS A 172 3.82 0.88 5.56
CA LYS A 172 5.14 1.16 4.97
C LYS A 172 5.44 0.31 3.74
N LYS A 173 4.74 -0.81 3.54
CA LYS A 173 4.78 -1.57 2.28
C LYS A 173 3.90 -0.90 1.23
N PHE A 174 4.34 -0.96 -0.04
CA PHE A 174 3.50 -0.52 -1.15
C PHE A 174 2.33 -1.48 -1.33
N HIS A 175 1.13 -0.93 -1.35
CA HIS A 175 -0.11 -1.64 -1.67
C HIS A 175 -0.91 -0.83 -2.70
N LEU A 176 -1.75 -1.51 -3.49
CA LEU A 176 -2.70 -0.84 -4.40
C LEU A 176 -3.78 -0.07 -3.64
N ILE A 177 -4.02 -0.43 -2.39
CA ILE A 177 -4.90 0.28 -1.47
C ILE A 177 -4.03 1.06 -0.49
N GLU A 178 -4.17 2.38 -0.51
CA GLU A 178 -3.60 3.28 0.49
C GLU A 178 -4.64 3.45 1.60
N TYR A 179 -4.39 2.85 2.75
CA TYR A 179 -5.25 2.98 3.92
C TYR A 179 -4.95 4.27 4.66
N ILE A 180 -5.95 5.12 4.76
CA ILE A 180 -5.88 6.34 5.56
C ILE A 180 -6.46 6.01 6.93
N LEU A 181 -5.65 6.12 7.97
CA LEU A 181 -6.12 5.98 9.35
C LEU A 181 -6.72 7.30 9.83
N PRO A 182 -7.75 7.28 10.68
CA PRO A 182 -8.33 8.50 11.24
C PRO A 182 -7.30 9.21 12.12
N ALA A 183 -7.30 10.54 12.08
CA ALA A 183 -6.55 11.35 13.03
C ALA A 183 -7.14 11.22 14.44
N GLU A 184 -6.30 11.35 15.46
CA GLU A 184 -6.75 11.34 16.86
C GLU A 184 -7.75 12.48 17.09
N ASP A 185 -8.96 12.11 17.51
CA ASP A 185 -10.08 13.01 17.77
C ASP A 185 -10.85 12.53 19.00
N LEU A 186 -10.81 13.31 20.06
CA LEU A 186 -11.47 12.98 21.32
C LEU A 186 -12.99 12.99 21.19
N GLU A 187 -13.55 13.85 20.33
CA GLU A 187 -14.99 13.89 20.05
C GLU A 187 -15.48 12.56 19.47
N HIS A 188 -14.76 12.01 18.49
CA HIS A 188 -15.05 10.70 17.93
C HIS A 188 -14.94 9.58 18.96
N LEU A 189 -13.94 9.65 19.83
CA LEU A 189 -13.74 8.65 20.86
C LEU A 189 -14.90 8.65 21.86
N ASP A 190 -15.32 9.81 22.33
CA ASP A 190 -16.42 9.95 23.31
C ASP A 190 -17.76 9.55 22.70
N LEU A 191 -17.98 9.89 21.42
CA LEU A 191 -19.16 9.50 20.66
C LEU A 191 -19.27 7.97 20.52
N LEU A 192 -18.18 7.29 20.19
CA LEU A 192 -18.18 5.83 20.09
C LEU A 192 -18.28 5.15 21.44
N ARG A 193 -17.66 5.70 22.50
CA ARG A 193 -17.83 5.22 23.87
C ARG A 193 -19.26 5.27 24.34
N ALA A 194 -20.00 6.33 24.03
CA ALA A 194 -21.41 6.45 24.35
C ALA A 194 -22.27 5.38 23.63
N LYS A 195 -21.78 4.80 22.54
CA LYS A 195 -22.46 3.74 21.76
C LYS A 195 -21.93 2.33 22.05
N PHE A 196 -21.10 2.14 23.08
CA PHE A 196 -20.43 0.87 23.40
C PHE A 196 -21.37 -0.35 23.31
N ASN A 197 -22.56 -0.29 23.91
CA ASN A 197 -23.51 -1.40 23.95
C ASN A 197 -24.18 -1.72 22.60
N ASN A 198 -24.19 -0.76 21.67
CA ASN A 198 -24.86 -0.87 20.37
C ASN A 198 -23.90 -0.52 19.21
N ILE A 199 -22.62 -0.71 19.41
CA ILE A 199 -21.59 -0.28 18.46
C ILE A 199 -21.72 -0.98 17.09
N GLU A 200 -22.20 -2.21 17.05
CA GLU A 200 -22.44 -2.95 15.80
C GLU A 200 -23.57 -2.36 14.94
N GLN A 201 -24.45 -1.57 15.54
CA GLN A 201 -25.59 -0.92 14.87
C GLN A 201 -25.32 0.57 14.62
N TYR A 202 -24.14 1.06 15.01
CA TYR A 202 -23.79 2.47 14.87
C TYR A 202 -23.46 2.81 13.42
N ASP A 203 -24.09 3.85 12.87
CA ASP A 203 -23.77 4.38 11.54
C ASP A 203 -22.52 5.28 11.62
N PHE A 204 -21.40 4.78 11.10
CA PHE A 204 -20.12 5.49 11.10
C PHE A 204 -20.04 6.68 10.13
N LYS A 205 -21.13 7.03 9.43
CA LYS A 205 -21.14 8.15 8.47
C LYS A 205 -20.74 9.48 9.08
N GLU A 206 -21.07 9.71 10.33
CA GLU A 206 -20.69 10.93 11.04
C GLU A 206 -19.16 11.10 11.08
N ILE A 207 -18.44 10.00 11.32
CA ILE A 207 -16.97 9.98 11.33
C ILE A 207 -16.42 9.99 9.91
N THR A 208 -16.93 9.12 9.02
CA THR A 208 -16.36 8.94 7.68
C THR A 208 -16.53 10.18 6.80
N ASN A 209 -17.63 10.93 6.96
CA ASN A 209 -17.88 12.15 6.19
C ASN A 209 -16.83 13.25 6.42
N LYS A 210 -16.19 13.30 7.60
CA LYS A 210 -15.13 14.27 7.89
C LYS A 210 -13.89 14.10 7.01
N TYR A 211 -13.66 12.87 6.49
CA TYR A 211 -12.43 12.56 5.71
C TYR A 211 -12.57 12.78 4.21
N ASN A 212 -13.78 13.10 3.73
CA ASN A 212 -14.05 13.34 2.31
C ASN A 212 -13.53 12.21 1.37
N LEU A 213 -13.51 10.98 1.88
CA LEU A 213 -13.14 9.77 1.14
C LEU A 213 -14.41 9.00 0.75
N LYS A 214 -14.43 8.47 -0.48
CA LYS A 214 -15.59 7.75 -1.01
C LYS A 214 -15.75 6.35 -0.40
N ASP A 215 -14.66 5.76 0.00
CA ASP A 215 -14.61 4.39 0.46
C ASP A 215 -14.07 4.34 1.88
N SER A 216 -14.71 3.54 2.71
CA SER A 216 -14.28 3.28 4.09
C SER A 216 -14.44 1.82 4.48
N ILE A 217 -13.59 1.37 5.40
CA ILE A 217 -13.66 0.06 6.05
C ILE A 217 -13.62 0.32 7.55
N ILE A 218 -14.64 -0.12 8.25
CA ILE A 218 -14.69 -0.12 9.71
C ILE A 218 -14.44 -1.55 10.19
N ALA A 219 -13.45 -1.73 11.05
CA ALA A 219 -13.14 -3.00 11.67
C ALA A 219 -13.48 -2.96 13.16
N LEU A 220 -14.58 -3.58 13.55
CA LEU A 220 -14.95 -3.76 14.95
C LEU A 220 -14.28 -5.04 15.46
N ILE A 221 -13.37 -4.90 16.38
CA ILE A 221 -12.54 -5.98 16.92
C ILE A 221 -12.96 -6.19 18.37
N PHE A 222 -13.74 -7.22 18.62
CA PHE A 222 -14.21 -7.59 19.96
C PHE A 222 -13.24 -8.56 20.59
N LYS A 223 -12.74 -8.21 21.76
CA LYS A 223 -11.87 -9.05 22.57
C LYS A 223 -12.59 -9.45 23.84
N ARG A 224 -12.69 -10.77 24.08
CA ARG A 224 -13.26 -11.34 25.29
C ARG A 224 -12.38 -12.51 25.75
N ASN A 225 -11.79 -12.42 26.94
CA ASN A 225 -10.82 -13.38 27.45
C ASN A 225 -9.63 -13.57 26.47
N LYS A 226 -9.54 -14.75 25.83
CA LYS A 226 -8.53 -15.08 24.81
C LYS A 226 -9.10 -15.14 23.41
N GLU A 227 -10.38 -14.86 23.23
CA GLU A 227 -11.07 -14.88 21.96
C GLU A 227 -11.12 -13.50 21.32
N VAL A 228 -10.99 -13.47 20.02
CA VAL A 228 -11.12 -12.25 19.22
C VAL A 228 -12.12 -12.50 18.10
N ARG A 229 -13.16 -11.65 18.04
CA ARG A 229 -14.14 -11.63 16.95
C ARG A 229 -13.99 -10.33 16.17
N ILE A 230 -13.94 -10.44 14.86
CA ILE A 230 -13.80 -9.26 13.98
C ILE A 230 -15.06 -9.17 13.11
N CYS A 231 -15.70 -8.01 13.13
CA CYS A 231 -16.77 -7.64 12.21
C CYS A 231 -16.26 -6.52 11.30
N LEU A 232 -16.42 -6.69 10.00
CA LEU A 232 -16.01 -5.70 9.00
C LEU A 232 -17.25 -5.09 8.35
N GLU A 233 -17.33 -3.77 8.37
CA GLU A 233 -18.31 -3.00 7.61
C GLU A 233 -17.59 -2.32 6.45
N PHE A 234 -18.12 -2.50 5.23
CA PHE A 234 -17.56 -1.93 4.01
C PHE A 234 -18.54 -0.89 3.46
N GLN A 235 -18.10 0.34 3.40
CA GLN A 235 -18.80 1.41 2.68
C GLN A 235 -18.01 1.69 1.40
N LEU A 236 -18.30 0.94 0.33
CA LEU A 236 -17.59 1.02 -0.95
C LEU A 236 -18.49 1.62 -2.01
N TRP A 237 -18.00 2.62 -2.73
CA TRP A 237 -18.59 3.08 -3.98
C TRP A 237 -18.19 2.11 -5.10
N ILE A 238 -19.07 1.16 -5.40
CA ILE A 238 -18.89 0.29 -6.55
C ILE A 238 -19.38 1.05 -7.77
N ILE A 239 -18.46 1.47 -8.63
CA ILE A 239 -18.80 1.90 -9.99
C ILE A 239 -19.00 0.61 -10.77
N LEU A 240 -20.25 0.19 -10.96
CA LEU A 240 -20.58 -0.85 -11.92
C LEU A 240 -20.38 -0.25 -13.32
N PHE A 241 -19.38 -0.74 -14.06
CA PHE A 241 -19.21 -0.51 -15.49
C PHE A 241 -20.02 -1.53 -16.27
#